data_51f105fa60988d7714467067a88a385f
#
_entry.id   51f105fa60988d7714467067a88a385f
#
_cell.length_a   1.000
_cell.length_b   1.000
_cell.length_c   1.000
_cell.angle_alpha   90.00
_cell.angle_beta   90.00
_cell.angle_gamma   90.00
#
_symmetry.space_group_name_H-M   'P 1'
#
loop_
_entity.id
_entity.type
_entity.pdbx_description
1 polymer ?
#
loop_
_entity_poly.entity_id
_entity_poly.type
_entity_poly.pdbx_seq_one_letter_code
_entity_poly.pdbx_strand_id
1 'polypeptide(L)'
;MPHVDTPQTRCLAGAARIDITPPVGIYHRMWGAATHDRATGIHRPLFATALWLQPVGDGPAQLILALDHCVIDSAEMTRLRDAVGEATSMRPEQVHIALSHTHGSGWMSRSRSHFPGGELIGPYLDDVAAKLARVATAARAIVAPATIVYGRGRCDLAAHRDFWDDANKQYVCGFNPQGKADDTLTVARISNGVGRVLATIVNYACHPTTLAWDNTAISPDYVGAMREVVENATGAPCIFLQGASGDLGPREGFVGDHAIADRNGRQLGHAALSALEAIPPAGTRFTYAGPVVSGTTIGTWKHQPLDEASLRRHEAWSVKQWHVELAYRHDLPSLDETKAAHVHWQAEEEKARTAGDIQKARDCRALVEQMQRRIHRLSSLPACKVFPYRVNLWQLGDAVWVLVPGELYQVFQVTLRSRFPDTPIVVGTLTGDWQPGYVPAASTYGYGIYQDTIAAVAAGSLEVLIESIAREIASR
;
A
#
# COMPACT_ATOMS: atom_id res chain seq x y z
N MET A 1 30.55 22.44 -15.41
CA MET A 1 31.32 21.65 -14.42
C MET A 1 30.59 20.32 -14.20
N PRO A 2 31.30 19.22 -13.95
CA PRO A 2 30.69 17.97 -13.61
C PRO A 2 29.76 18.10 -12.38
N HIS A 3 28.59 17.48 -12.42
CA HIS A 3 27.63 17.51 -11.32
C HIS A 3 26.81 16.20 -11.27
N VAL A 4 26.19 15.96 -10.14
CA VAL A 4 25.24 14.88 -9.91
C VAL A 4 23.93 15.51 -9.51
N ASP A 5 22.89 15.26 -10.30
CA ASP A 5 21.53 15.67 -9.99
C ASP A 5 20.84 14.59 -9.13
N THR A 6 19.97 15.02 -8.23
CA THR A 6 19.08 14.15 -7.49
C THR A 6 17.65 14.49 -7.89
N PRO A 7 16.80 13.51 -8.20
CA PRO A 7 15.42 13.75 -8.64
C PRO A 7 14.62 14.56 -7.61
N GLN A 8 13.90 15.58 -8.06
CA GLN A 8 13.14 16.48 -7.22
C GLN A 8 11.80 16.88 -7.85
N THR A 9 10.88 17.33 -7.01
CA THR A 9 9.63 17.99 -7.39
C THR A 9 9.47 19.26 -6.59
N ARG A 10 9.21 20.40 -7.26
CA ARG A 10 8.77 21.64 -6.61
C ARG A 10 7.25 21.74 -6.66
N CYS A 11 6.65 21.94 -5.50
CA CYS A 11 5.18 22.00 -5.38
C CYS A 11 4.79 22.83 -4.15
N LEU A 12 3.50 22.88 -3.88
CA LEU A 12 2.96 23.25 -2.59
C LEU A 12 2.51 21.99 -1.88
N ALA A 13 2.83 21.82 -0.61
CA ALA A 13 2.47 20.64 0.17
C ALA A 13 2.01 20.97 1.58
N GLY A 14 1.10 20.16 2.09
CA GLY A 14 0.68 20.16 3.49
C GLY A 14 0.38 18.73 3.95
N ALA A 15 0.78 18.37 5.17
CA ALA A 15 0.56 17.04 5.72
C ALA A 15 -0.02 17.12 7.13
N ALA A 16 -1.04 16.31 7.40
CA ALA A 16 -1.68 16.18 8.70
C ALA A 16 -2.02 14.73 9.00
N ARG A 17 -2.16 14.40 10.29
CA ARG A 17 -2.49 13.05 10.75
C ARG A 17 -3.61 13.07 11.76
N ILE A 18 -4.39 11.98 11.79
CA ILE A 18 -5.43 11.75 12.77
C ILE A 18 -5.45 10.27 13.17
N ASP A 19 -5.79 10.00 14.44
CA ASP A 19 -5.99 8.65 14.95
C ASP A 19 -7.34 8.10 14.47
N ILE A 20 -7.29 6.92 13.82
CA ILE A 20 -8.44 6.17 13.34
C ILE A 20 -8.57 4.81 14.01
N THR A 21 -7.94 4.61 15.17
CA THR A 21 -8.00 3.34 15.89
C THR A 21 -9.44 2.95 16.21
N PRO A 22 -9.91 1.77 15.80
CA PRO A 22 -11.25 1.31 16.16
C PRO A 22 -11.34 0.97 17.65
N PRO A 23 -12.54 0.96 18.23
CA PRO A 23 -12.74 0.58 19.62
C PRO A 23 -12.39 -0.90 19.86
N VAL A 24 -11.80 -1.21 21.01
CA VAL A 24 -11.61 -2.59 21.46
C VAL A 24 -12.96 -3.28 21.53
N GLY A 25 -13.02 -4.55 21.12
CA GLY A 25 -14.27 -5.31 21.00
C GLY A 25 -14.88 -5.28 19.60
N ILE A 26 -14.38 -4.45 18.67
CA ILE A 26 -14.81 -4.48 17.25
C ILE A 26 -14.51 -5.83 16.62
N TYR A 27 -15.30 -6.23 15.61
CA TYR A 27 -15.01 -7.43 14.82
C TYR A 27 -13.60 -7.35 14.20
N HIS A 28 -12.79 -8.36 14.50
CA HIS A 28 -11.34 -8.32 14.17
C HIS A 28 -10.87 -9.54 13.37
N ARG A 29 -11.71 -10.57 13.19
CA ARG A 29 -11.32 -11.77 12.46
C ARG A 29 -10.90 -11.42 11.03
N MET A 30 -9.61 -11.60 10.74
CA MET A 30 -9.02 -11.41 9.41
C MET A 30 -8.49 -12.71 8.82
N TRP A 31 -8.39 -13.79 9.60
CA TRP A 31 -7.85 -15.08 9.20
C TRP A 31 -8.86 -16.18 9.42
N GLY A 32 -8.96 -17.13 8.45
CA GLY A 32 -9.84 -18.29 8.60
C GLY A 32 -9.49 -19.12 9.84
N ALA A 33 -8.19 -19.28 10.13
CA ALA A 33 -7.68 -20.03 11.28
C ALA A 33 -7.84 -19.31 12.64
N ALA A 34 -8.22 -18.02 12.67
CA ALA A 34 -8.41 -17.29 13.92
C ALA A 34 -9.48 -17.94 14.79
N THR A 35 -9.26 -17.94 16.11
CA THR A 35 -10.19 -18.47 17.10
C THR A 35 -11.00 -17.39 17.82
N HIS A 36 -10.74 -16.11 17.51
CA HIS A 36 -11.41 -14.94 18.06
C HIS A 36 -12.21 -14.22 16.96
N ASP A 37 -13.27 -13.53 17.35
CA ASP A 37 -14.03 -12.65 16.46
C ASP A 37 -13.79 -11.16 16.81
N ARG A 38 -13.54 -10.84 18.09
CA ARG A 38 -13.39 -9.46 18.59
C ARG A 38 -11.95 -9.12 18.88
N ALA A 39 -11.59 -7.87 18.66
CA ALA A 39 -10.31 -7.33 19.15
C ALA A 39 -10.30 -7.32 20.69
N THR A 40 -9.20 -7.79 21.28
CA THR A 40 -9.05 -7.85 22.74
C THR A 40 -8.21 -6.71 23.31
N GLY A 41 -7.53 -5.94 22.46
CA GLY A 41 -6.66 -4.83 22.85
C GLY A 41 -6.13 -4.07 21.63
N ILE A 42 -5.22 -3.16 21.90
CA ILE A 42 -4.51 -2.36 20.90
C ILE A 42 -3.02 -2.56 21.12
N HIS A 43 -2.32 -3.08 20.09
CA HIS A 43 -0.86 -3.14 20.07
C HIS A 43 -0.28 -1.75 19.80
N ARG A 44 -0.72 -1.11 18.73
CA ARG A 44 -0.38 0.26 18.33
C ARG A 44 -1.58 0.94 17.71
N PRO A 45 -1.68 2.28 17.81
CA PRO A 45 -2.78 3.00 17.15
C PRO A 45 -2.71 2.90 15.63
N LEU A 46 -3.88 2.95 14.99
CA LEU A 46 -4.02 3.09 13.55
C LEU A 46 -4.19 4.56 13.17
N PHE A 47 -3.53 4.97 12.10
CA PHE A 47 -3.57 6.35 11.65
C PHE A 47 -4.10 6.51 10.23
N ALA A 48 -4.70 7.69 9.99
CA ALA A 48 -4.87 8.25 8.66
C ALA A 48 -3.94 9.47 8.53
N THR A 49 -3.09 9.47 7.50
CA THR A 49 -2.19 10.59 7.20
C THR A 49 -2.58 11.18 5.85
N ALA A 50 -2.95 12.46 5.83
CA ALA A 50 -3.26 13.22 4.63
C ALA A 50 -2.01 13.91 4.11
N LEU A 51 -1.76 13.80 2.80
CA LEU A 51 -0.78 14.58 2.07
C LEU A 51 -1.48 15.33 0.95
N TRP A 52 -1.60 16.63 1.10
CA TRP A 52 -2.07 17.56 0.08
C TRP A 52 -0.90 18.00 -0.78
N LEU A 53 -1.01 17.83 -2.09
CA LEU A 53 -0.02 18.25 -3.08
C LEU A 53 -0.69 19.15 -4.11
N GLN A 54 -0.03 20.25 -4.47
CA GLN A 54 -0.53 21.22 -5.43
C GLN A 54 0.62 21.73 -6.30
N PRO A 55 0.42 21.92 -7.61
CA PRO A 55 1.43 22.54 -8.47
C PRO A 55 1.77 23.97 -8.03
N VAL A 56 2.98 24.43 -8.37
CA VAL A 56 3.37 25.86 -8.19
C VAL A 56 2.59 26.73 -9.16
N GLY A 57 2.37 26.25 -10.39
CA GLY A 57 1.55 26.90 -11.41
C GLY A 57 0.15 26.33 -11.50
N ASP A 58 -0.41 26.35 -12.71
CA ASP A 58 -1.74 25.81 -12.99
C ASP A 58 -1.76 24.28 -12.94
N GLY A 59 -2.87 23.71 -12.51
CA GLY A 59 -3.10 22.29 -12.47
C GLY A 59 -3.93 21.83 -11.25
N PRO A 60 -4.46 20.61 -11.29
CA PRO A 60 -5.28 20.10 -10.20
C PRO A 60 -4.43 19.70 -9.01
N ALA A 61 -4.84 20.13 -7.80
CA ALA A 61 -4.32 19.60 -6.57
C ALA A 61 -4.65 18.08 -6.45
N GLN A 62 -3.82 17.35 -5.74
CA GLN A 62 -4.01 15.93 -5.45
C GLN A 62 -3.93 15.70 -3.94
N LEU A 63 -4.74 14.80 -3.42
CA LEU A 63 -4.75 14.41 -2.02
C LEU A 63 -4.53 12.91 -1.90
N ILE A 64 -3.51 12.51 -1.15
CA ILE A 64 -3.33 11.14 -0.69
C ILE A 64 -3.78 11.06 0.76
N LEU A 65 -4.60 10.06 1.06
CA LEU A 65 -5.00 9.65 2.40
C LEU A 65 -4.46 8.23 2.61
N ALA A 66 -3.34 8.11 3.34
CA ALA A 66 -2.75 6.82 3.69
C ALA A 66 -3.36 6.33 5.01
N LEU A 67 -4.06 5.18 4.97
CA LEU A 67 -4.82 4.61 6.08
C LEU A 67 -4.23 3.27 6.52
N ASP A 68 -4.18 3.05 7.82
CA ASP A 68 -3.82 1.75 8.41
C ASP A 68 -5.02 0.81 8.42
N HIS A 69 -5.40 0.34 7.24
CA HIS A 69 -6.43 -0.68 7.03
C HIS A 69 -5.96 -1.73 6.04
N CYS A 70 -6.59 -2.93 6.10
CA CYS A 70 -6.34 -4.01 5.15
C CYS A 70 -7.20 -3.83 3.88
N VAL A 71 -8.50 -3.89 4.06
CA VAL A 71 -9.52 -3.83 3.01
C VAL A 71 -10.69 -2.99 3.51
N ILE A 72 -11.17 -2.12 2.65
CA ILE A 72 -12.42 -1.37 2.81
C ILE A 72 -13.25 -1.61 1.56
N ASP A 73 -14.53 -1.91 1.71
CA ASP A 73 -15.43 -2.21 0.60
C ASP A 73 -15.51 -1.06 -0.41
N SER A 74 -15.65 -1.37 -1.70
CA SER A 74 -15.70 -0.37 -2.78
C SER A 74 -16.76 0.71 -2.56
N ALA A 75 -17.96 0.33 -2.08
CA ALA A 75 -19.02 1.28 -1.74
C ALA A 75 -18.60 2.19 -0.57
N GLU A 76 -17.94 1.65 0.44
CA GLU A 76 -17.44 2.41 1.57
C GLU A 76 -16.28 3.33 1.15
N MET A 77 -15.35 2.85 0.30
CA MET A 77 -14.28 3.69 -0.28
C MET A 77 -14.85 4.90 -1.04
N THR A 78 -15.96 4.69 -1.75
CA THR A 78 -16.67 5.79 -2.44
C THR A 78 -17.22 6.77 -1.41
N ARG A 79 -17.91 6.30 -0.37
CA ARG A 79 -18.48 7.13 0.69
C ARG A 79 -17.41 7.94 1.44
N LEU A 80 -16.27 7.32 1.76
CA LEU A 80 -15.13 8.01 2.39
C LEU A 80 -14.58 9.11 1.49
N ARG A 81 -14.44 8.84 0.19
CA ARG A 81 -13.96 9.80 -0.80
C ARG A 81 -14.91 10.97 -0.99
N ASP A 82 -16.22 10.70 -1.02
CA ASP A 82 -17.27 11.72 -1.15
C ASP A 82 -17.26 12.66 0.05
N ALA A 83 -17.18 12.13 1.28
CA ALA A 83 -17.09 12.93 2.50
C ALA A 83 -15.88 13.88 2.51
N VAL A 84 -14.74 13.40 1.99
CA VAL A 84 -13.54 14.23 1.82
C VAL A 84 -13.73 15.27 0.71
N GLY A 85 -14.32 14.88 -0.41
CA GLY A 85 -14.62 15.77 -1.53
C GLY A 85 -15.53 16.94 -1.13
N GLU A 86 -16.60 16.64 -0.38
CA GLU A 86 -17.51 17.65 0.19
C GLU A 86 -16.78 18.63 1.09
N ALA A 87 -15.94 18.15 2.01
CA ALA A 87 -15.23 19.01 2.97
C ALA A 87 -14.12 19.85 2.33
N THR A 88 -13.53 19.40 1.23
CA THR A 88 -12.37 20.03 0.59
C THR A 88 -12.69 20.66 -0.75
N SER A 89 -13.90 20.49 -1.29
CA SER A 89 -14.29 20.86 -2.66
C SER A 89 -13.42 20.21 -3.73
N MET A 90 -12.86 19.02 -3.44
CA MET A 90 -12.11 18.22 -4.41
C MET A 90 -13.04 17.29 -5.16
N ARG A 91 -12.73 17.09 -6.46
CA ARG A 91 -13.42 16.05 -7.24
C ARG A 91 -12.94 14.67 -6.84
N PRO A 92 -13.76 13.61 -7.02
CA PRO A 92 -13.39 12.24 -6.60
C PRO A 92 -12.07 11.73 -7.18
N GLU A 93 -11.73 12.13 -8.42
CA GLU A 93 -10.48 11.75 -9.08
C GLU A 93 -9.23 12.44 -8.51
N GLN A 94 -9.38 13.40 -7.63
CA GLN A 94 -8.29 14.08 -6.93
C GLN A 94 -8.02 13.51 -5.53
N VAL A 95 -8.89 12.62 -5.04
CA VAL A 95 -8.80 12.03 -3.69
C VAL A 95 -8.40 10.56 -3.80
N HIS A 96 -7.22 10.22 -3.30
CA HIS A 96 -6.63 8.89 -3.40
C HIS A 96 -6.46 8.30 -2.00
N ILE A 97 -7.31 7.35 -1.64
CA ILE A 97 -7.23 6.62 -0.39
C ILE A 97 -6.34 5.39 -0.62
N ALA A 98 -5.18 5.34 0.02
CA ALA A 98 -4.22 4.26 -0.06
C ALA A 98 -4.20 3.48 1.27
N LEU A 99 -4.29 2.16 1.21
CA LEU A 99 -4.30 1.31 2.39
C LEU A 99 -2.91 0.76 2.65
N SER A 100 -2.48 0.73 3.92
CA SER A 100 -1.23 0.07 4.32
C SER A 100 -1.33 -1.45 4.21
N HIS A 101 -2.53 -1.98 4.12
CA HIS A 101 -2.88 -3.39 4.02
C HIS A 101 -2.60 -4.20 5.30
N THR A 102 -2.55 -3.56 6.46
CA THR A 102 -2.36 -4.28 7.72
C THR A 102 -3.51 -5.24 8.01
N HIS A 103 -3.21 -6.53 8.16
CA HIS A 103 -4.19 -7.53 8.55
C HIS A 103 -4.58 -7.45 10.03
N GLY A 104 -3.84 -6.70 10.84
CA GLY A 104 -4.15 -6.43 12.24
C GLY A 104 -5.22 -5.36 12.47
N SER A 105 -5.83 -4.79 11.42
CA SER A 105 -6.96 -3.85 11.54
C SER A 105 -8.33 -4.52 11.56
N GLY A 106 -8.41 -5.81 11.20
CA GLY A 106 -9.67 -6.50 10.93
C GLY A 106 -10.27 -6.13 9.57
N TRP A 107 -11.33 -6.84 9.20
CA TRP A 107 -12.07 -6.57 7.95
C TRP A 107 -13.23 -5.62 8.20
N MET A 108 -13.08 -4.37 7.77
CA MET A 108 -14.06 -3.31 7.97
C MET A 108 -15.09 -3.29 6.84
N SER A 109 -16.14 -4.10 6.98
CA SER A 109 -17.28 -4.20 6.06
C SER A 109 -18.60 -4.19 6.82
N ARG A 110 -19.55 -3.33 6.42
CA ARG A 110 -20.90 -3.28 7.02
C ARG A 110 -21.65 -4.60 6.84
N SER A 111 -21.30 -5.42 5.85
CA SER A 111 -21.85 -6.75 5.66
C SER A 111 -21.54 -7.71 6.80
N ARG A 112 -20.57 -7.36 7.67
CA ARG A 112 -20.16 -8.15 8.84
C ARG A 112 -20.79 -7.69 10.16
N SER A 113 -21.75 -6.79 10.11
CA SER A 113 -22.43 -6.25 11.31
C SER A 113 -23.12 -7.30 12.18
N HIS A 114 -23.46 -8.46 11.62
CA HIS A 114 -24.11 -9.56 12.33
C HIS A 114 -23.16 -10.48 13.11
N PHE A 115 -21.83 -10.32 12.96
CA PHE A 115 -20.84 -11.06 13.73
C PHE A 115 -20.58 -10.40 15.09
N PRO A 116 -20.04 -11.16 16.08
CA PRO A 116 -19.65 -10.59 17.38
C PRO A 116 -18.67 -9.42 17.20
N GLY A 117 -19.05 -8.22 17.66
CA GLY A 117 -18.30 -6.98 17.48
C GLY A 117 -18.54 -6.27 16.14
N GLY A 118 -19.31 -6.88 15.25
CA GLY A 118 -19.66 -6.28 13.95
C GLY A 118 -20.62 -5.09 14.09
N GLU A 119 -21.37 -5.04 15.17
CA GLU A 119 -22.25 -3.90 15.52
C GLU A 119 -21.47 -2.58 15.64
N LEU A 120 -20.17 -2.64 15.90
CA LEU A 120 -19.30 -1.46 16.03
C LEU A 120 -18.77 -0.98 14.67
N ILE A 121 -18.82 -1.79 13.60
CA ILE A 121 -18.22 -1.44 12.30
C ILE A 121 -18.91 -0.22 11.68
N GLY A 122 -20.24 -0.18 11.67
CA GLY A 122 -20.99 0.93 11.09
C GLY A 122 -20.62 2.29 11.71
N PRO A 123 -20.79 2.46 13.01
CA PRO A 123 -20.40 3.69 13.72
C PRO A 123 -18.92 4.04 13.54
N TYR A 124 -18.03 3.04 13.54
CA TYR A 124 -16.61 3.25 13.31
C TYR A 124 -16.31 3.81 11.91
N LEU A 125 -16.90 3.25 10.85
CA LEU A 125 -16.70 3.74 9.48
C LEU A 125 -17.29 5.15 9.27
N ASP A 126 -18.36 5.51 9.99
CA ASP A 126 -18.92 6.86 10.00
C ASP A 126 -17.95 7.86 10.67
N ASP A 127 -17.33 7.47 11.78
CA ASP A 127 -16.28 8.26 12.45
C ASP A 127 -15.04 8.40 11.56
N VAL A 128 -14.61 7.34 10.88
CA VAL A 128 -13.50 7.40 9.91
C VAL A 128 -13.79 8.41 8.81
N ALA A 129 -15.00 8.41 8.22
CA ALA A 129 -15.38 9.37 7.19
C ALA A 129 -15.23 10.82 7.68
N ALA A 130 -15.76 11.11 8.88
CA ALA A 130 -15.64 12.44 9.50
C ALA A 130 -14.18 12.80 9.79
N LYS A 131 -13.37 11.85 10.28
CA LYS A 131 -11.94 12.05 10.55
C LYS A 131 -11.15 12.30 9.28
N LEU A 132 -11.45 11.59 8.17
CA LEU A 132 -10.77 11.82 6.89
C LEU A 132 -11.08 13.20 6.33
N ALA A 133 -12.31 13.67 6.40
CA ALA A 133 -12.69 15.04 6.04
C ALA A 133 -11.91 16.09 6.86
N ARG A 134 -11.81 15.89 8.17
CA ARG A 134 -11.05 16.77 9.09
C ARG A 134 -9.58 16.81 8.79
N VAL A 135 -8.92 15.64 8.62
CA VAL A 135 -7.48 15.59 8.39
C VAL A 135 -7.11 16.12 7.01
N ALA A 136 -7.95 15.92 5.99
CA ALA A 136 -7.79 16.50 4.66
C ALA A 136 -7.86 18.02 4.71
N THR A 137 -8.85 18.59 5.40
CA THR A 137 -8.99 20.03 5.61
C THR A 137 -7.81 20.59 6.39
N ALA A 138 -7.33 19.88 7.42
CA ALA A 138 -6.15 20.31 8.19
C ALA A 138 -4.88 20.32 7.32
N ALA A 139 -4.66 19.30 6.49
CA ALA A 139 -3.53 19.26 5.56
C ALA A 139 -3.59 20.42 4.55
N ARG A 140 -4.79 20.72 4.00
CA ARG A 140 -5.01 21.85 3.10
C ARG A 140 -4.70 23.21 3.74
N ALA A 141 -5.07 23.40 5.01
CA ALA A 141 -4.92 24.65 5.72
C ALA A 141 -3.45 25.06 5.96
N ILE A 142 -2.52 24.10 5.92
CA ILE A 142 -1.08 24.32 6.15
C ILE A 142 -0.24 24.16 4.89
N VAL A 143 -0.87 24.15 3.72
CA VAL A 143 -0.17 24.05 2.43
C VAL A 143 0.79 25.23 2.26
N ALA A 144 2.04 24.91 1.96
CA ALA A 144 3.12 25.89 1.78
C ALA A 144 4.09 25.42 0.67
N PRO A 145 4.92 26.32 0.12
CA PRO A 145 5.96 25.95 -0.83
C PRO A 145 6.86 24.86 -0.28
N ALA A 146 7.06 23.82 -1.07
CA ALA A 146 7.82 22.63 -0.68
C ALA A 146 8.61 22.06 -1.85
N THR A 147 9.65 21.30 -1.50
CA THR A 147 10.38 20.45 -2.44
C THR A 147 10.37 19.03 -1.95
N ILE A 148 10.02 18.10 -2.84
CA ILE A 148 10.13 16.66 -2.62
C ILE A 148 11.45 16.23 -3.23
N VAL A 149 12.33 15.60 -2.44
CA VAL A 149 13.57 15.00 -2.94
C VAL A 149 13.45 13.50 -2.76
N TYR A 150 13.71 12.75 -3.83
CA TYR A 150 13.55 11.30 -3.86
C TYR A 150 14.88 10.60 -3.61
N GLY A 151 14.82 9.49 -2.86
CA GLY A 151 15.94 8.62 -2.56
C GLY A 151 15.58 7.15 -2.73
N ARG A 152 16.60 6.31 -2.88
CA ARG A 152 16.46 4.84 -2.94
C ARG A 152 17.34 4.20 -1.88
N GLY A 153 16.81 3.14 -1.26
CA GLY A 153 17.51 2.27 -0.34
C GLY A 153 17.16 0.82 -0.61
N ARG A 154 17.58 -0.06 0.29
CA ARG A 154 17.25 -1.48 0.26
C ARG A 154 16.87 -1.96 1.65
N CYS A 155 15.92 -2.90 1.70
CA CYS A 155 15.54 -3.62 2.91
C CYS A 155 15.17 -5.06 2.54
N ASP A 156 15.76 -6.04 3.22
CA ASP A 156 15.51 -7.47 2.98
C ASP A 156 14.44 -8.06 3.90
N LEU A 157 13.56 -7.21 4.44
CA LEU A 157 12.38 -7.64 5.20
C LEU A 157 11.45 -8.50 4.36
N ALA A 158 11.16 -8.08 3.12
CA ALA A 158 10.30 -8.79 2.20
C ALA A 158 10.96 -10.07 1.67
N ALA A 159 10.17 -11.12 1.58
CA ALA A 159 10.54 -12.39 0.97
C ALA A 159 9.42 -12.88 0.06
N HIS A 160 9.76 -13.68 -0.96
CA HIS A 160 8.77 -14.33 -1.80
C HIS A 160 7.99 -15.35 -0.96
N ARG A 161 6.67 -15.43 -1.13
CA ARG A 161 5.82 -16.23 -0.24
C ARG A 161 5.22 -17.50 -0.85
N ASP A 162 5.34 -17.69 -2.17
CA ASP A 162 4.82 -18.89 -2.83
C ASP A 162 5.87 -20.00 -2.75
N PHE A 163 5.66 -20.96 -1.86
CA PHE A 163 6.57 -22.06 -1.56
C PHE A 163 5.95 -23.40 -2.01
N TRP A 164 6.73 -24.20 -2.74
CA TRP A 164 6.34 -25.55 -3.09
C TRP A 164 6.66 -26.51 -1.94
N ASP A 165 5.63 -27.06 -1.33
CA ASP A 165 5.73 -28.13 -0.32
C ASP A 165 5.79 -29.47 -1.04
N ASP A 166 7.00 -30.00 -1.20
CA ASP A 166 7.23 -31.25 -1.93
C ASP A 166 6.65 -32.48 -1.20
N ALA A 167 6.55 -32.43 0.12
CA ALA A 167 6.00 -33.54 0.91
C ALA A 167 4.49 -33.70 0.68
N ASN A 168 3.76 -32.58 0.59
CA ASN A 168 2.31 -32.57 0.40
C ASN A 168 1.89 -32.27 -1.06
N LYS A 169 2.87 -32.10 -1.98
CA LYS A 169 2.64 -31.84 -3.42
C LYS A 169 1.69 -30.66 -3.68
N GLN A 170 1.89 -29.55 -2.99
CA GLN A 170 1.07 -28.36 -3.10
C GLN A 170 1.90 -27.07 -2.92
N TYR A 171 1.40 -25.97 -3.47
CA TYR A 171 1.89 -24.65 -3.10
C TYR A 171 1.26 -24.18 -1.79
N VAL A 172 2.08 -23.58 -0.94
CA VAL A 172 1.64 -22.91 0.30
C VAL A 172 2.08 -21.46 0.29
N CYS A 173 1.27 -20.61 0.90
CA CYS A 173 1.61 -19.19 1.08
C CYS A 173 2.37 -19.03 2.39
N GLY A 174 3.65 -18.63 2.32
CA GLY A 174 4.49 -18.49 3.51
C GLY A 174 5.82 -17.82 3.18
N PHE A 175 6.91 -18.55 3.34
CA PHE A 175 8.27 -18.12 3.01
C PHE A 175 8.92 -19.07 2.02
N ASN A 176 9.35 -18.52 0.88
CA ASN A 176 10.13 -19.27 -0.11
C ASN A 176 11.60 -18.81 -0.07
N PRO A 177 12.50 -19.58 0.52
CA PRO A 177 13.91 -19.19 0.65
C PRO A 177 14.66 -19.13 -0.69
N GLN A 178 14.11 -19.72 -1.76
CA GLN A 178 14.70 -19.71 -3.10
C GLN A 178 14.10 -18.62 -4.00
N GLY A 179 12.95 -18.05 -3.62
CA GLY A 179 12.29 -17.00 -4.38
C GLY A 179 12.99 -15.66 -4.19
N LYS A 180 13.13 -14.93 -5.29
CA LYS A 180 13.67 -13.55 -5.24
C LYS A 180 12.58 -12.57 -4.83
N ALA A 181 12.89 -11.67 -3.90
CA ALA A 181 12.05 -10.55 -3.51
C ALA A 181 12.65 -9.23 -3.99
N ASP A 182 11.80 -8.28 -4.35
CA ASP A 182 12.22 -6.89 -4.58
C ASP A 182 12.52 -6.26 -3.21
N ASP A 183 13.78 -5.99 -2.95
CA ASP A 183 14.28 -5.32 -1.75
C ASP A 183 14.32 -3.79 -1.88
N THR A 184 13.83 -3.25 -3.00
CA THR A 184 13.89 -1.82 -3.30
C THR A 184 12.99 -1.03 -2.36
N LEU A 185 13.60 -0.09 -1.66
CA LEU A 185 12.94 0.89 -0.83
C LEU A 185 13.04 2.26 -1.52
N THR A 186 11.90 2.86 -1.84
CA THR A 186 11.85 4.25 -2.31
C THR A 186 11.44 5.14 -1.14
N VAL A 187 12.19 6.21 -0.92
CA VAL A 187 11.88 7.22 0.09
C VAL A 187 11.73 8.59 -0.55
N ALA A 188 10.97 9.48 0.09
CA ALA A 188 10.94 10.88 -0.29
C ALA A 188 10.92 11.76 0.96
N ARG A 189 11.70 12.84 0.93
CA ARG A 189 11.67 13.89 1.95
C ARG A 189 10.99 15.13 1.37
N ILE A 190 9.91 15.56 2.00
CA ILE A 190 9.17 16.77 1.67
C ILE A 190 9.60 17.86 2.65
N SER A 191 10.24 18.90 2.17
CA SER A 191 10.73 20.00 3.02
C SER A 191 10.34 21.36 2.48
N ASN A 192 10.20 22.34 3.37
CA ASN A 192 9.97 23.73 2.99
C ASN A 192 11.28 24.43 2.59
N GLY A 193 11.17 25.70 2.15
CA GLY A 193 12.30 26.49 1.66
C GLY A 193 13.41 26.77 2.68
N VAL A 194 13.18 26.53 3.98
CA VAL A 194 14.19 26.64 5.05
C VAL A 194 14.72 25.27 5.51
N GLY A 195 14.38 24.20 4.80
CA GLY A 195 14.88 22.83 5.07
C GLY A 195 14.14 22.08 6.17
N ARG A 196 13.05 22.64 6.76
CA ARG A 196 12.21 21.92 7.72
C ARG A 196 11.45 20.82 7.01
N VAL A 197 11.54 19.58 7.52
CA VAL A 197 10.78 18.45 7.01
C VAL A 197 9.29 18.65 7.34
N LEU A 198 8.44 18.54 6.32
CA LEU A 198 6.98 18.62 6.42
C LEU A 198 6.34 17.23 6.50
N ALA A 199 6.90 16.29 5.75
CA ALA A 199 6.52 14.88 5.74
C ALA A 199 7.63 14.05 5.11
N THR A 200 7.59 12.74 5.37
CA THR A 200 8.40 11.73 4.67
C THR A 200 7.50 10.69 4.03
N ILE A 201 7.98 10.02 2.99
CA ILE A 201 7.30 8.92 2.34
C ILE A 201 8.22 7.70 2.36
N VAL A 202 7.64 6.56 2.71
CA VAL A 202 8.26 5.23 2.61
C VAL A 202 7.38 4.39 1.70
N ASN A 203 7.91 4.03 0.53
CA ASN A 203 7.24 3.14 -0.43
C ASN A 203 8.00 1.81 -0.49
N TYR A 204 7.35 0.75 -0.03
CA TYR A 204 7.95 -0.58 0.08
C TYR A 204 6.95 -1.67 -0.22
N ALA A 205 7.38 -2.78 -0.82
CA ALA A 205 6.54 -3.89 -1.23
C ALA A 205 6.73 -5.08 -0.27
N CYS A 206 5.87 -5.17 0.74
CA CYS A 206 5.80 -6.29 1.66
C CYS A 206 4.41 -6.36 2.28
N HIS A 207 3.72 -7.49 2.20
CA HIS A 207 2.44 -7.66 2.90
C HIS A 207 2.62 -7.46 4.41
N PRO A 208 1.81 -6.64 5.08
CA PRO A 208 1.82 -6.54 6.54
C PRO A 208 1.10 -7.73 7.17
N THR A 209 1.75 -8.90 7.10
CA THR A 209 1.29 -10.19 7.58
C THR A 209 2.31 -10.83 8.53
N THR A 210 3.06 -9.99 9.26
CA THR A 210 3.84 -10.50 10.41
C THR A 210 2.88 -11.09 11.42
N LEU A 211 1.81 -10.34 11.75
CA LEU A 211 0.74 -10.79 12.65
C LEU A 211 -0.34 -11.54 11.88
N ALA A 212 -0.74 -12.71 12.39
CA ALA A 212 -1.73 -13.56 11.76
C ALA A 212 -2.86 -13.96 12.72
N TRP A 213 -3.33 -15.20 12.62
CA TRP A 213 -4.52 -15.71 13.31
C TRP A 213 -4.43 -15.74 14.83
N ASP A 214 -3.23 -15.79 15.41
CA ASP A 214 -3.03 -15.77 16.86
C ASP A 214 -3.03 -14.35 17.44
N ASN A 215 -2.91 -13.33 16.61
CA ASN A 215 -2.99 -11.94 17.03
C ASN A 215 -4.45 -11.52 17.26
N THR A 216 -4.76 -11.08 18.47
CA THR A 216 -6.10 -10.60 18.85
C THR A 216 -6.15 -9.08 19.05
N ALA A 217 -5.03 -8.37 18.87
CA ALA A 217 -4.95 -6.93 19.08
C ALA A 217 -4.99 -6.16 17.76
N ILE A 218 -5.63 -4.99 17.80
CA ILE A 218 -5.57 -4.01 16.72
C ILE A 218 -4.12 -3.57 16.53
N SER A 219 -3.62 -3.62 15.29
CA SER A 219 -2.22 -3.35 14.98
C SER A 219 -2.01 -2.86 13.55
N PRO A 220 -1.14 -1.86 13.32
CA PRO A 220 -0.64 -1.53 11.98
C PRO A 220 0.45 -2.49 11.50
N ASP A 221 0.67 -3.64 12.17
CA ASP A 221 1.75 -4.57 11.91
C ASP A 221 3.13 -3.86 11.94
N TYR A 222 4.09 -4.28 11.13
CA TYR A 222 5.44 -3.67 11.05
C TYR A 222 5.41 -2.18 10.65
N VAL A 223 4.37 -1.73 9.95
CA VAL A 223 4.23 -0.33 9.50
C VAL A 223 4.24 0.66 10.66
N GLY A 224 3.67 0.28 11.81
CA GLY A 224 3.64 1.14 13.00
C GLY A 224 5.03 1.45 13.55
N ALA A 225 5.82 0.42 13.82
CA ALA A 225 7.17 0.58 14.35
C ALA A 225 8.14 1.22 13.33
N MET A 226 7.97 0.93 12.02
CA MET A 226 8.71 1.61 10.95
C MET A 226 8.48 3.11 11.00
N ARG A 227 7.22 3.53 11.09
CA ARG A 227 6.82 4.93 11.13
C ARG A 227 7.38 5.64 12.34
N GLU A 228 7.31 5.04 13.53
CA GLU A 228 7.90 5.60 14.76
C GLU A 228 9.41 5.87 14.61
N VAL A 229 10.16 4.94 14.03
CA VAL A 229 11.62 5.13 13.80
C VAL A 229 11.87 6.35 12.93
N VAL A 230 11.14 6.48 11.81
CA VAL A 230 11.32 7.60 10.87
C VAL A 230 10.87 8.93 11.48
N GLU A 231 9.73 8.95 12.16
CA GLU A 231 9.15 10.16 12.73
C GLU A 231 9.92 10.70 13.93
N ASN A 232 10.45 9.81 14.78
CA ASN A 232 11.30 10.23 15.90
C ASN A 232 12.59 10.92 15.41
N ALA A 233 13.12 10.52 14.25
CA ALA A 233 14.31 11.14 13.68
C ALA A 233 14.01 12.43 12.91
N THR A 234 12.88 12.49 12.19
CA THR A 234 12.58 13.62 11.29
C THR A 234 11.69 14.69 11.91
N GLY A 235 10.98 14.37 13.00
CA GLY A 235 10.00 15.23 13.63
C GLY A 235 8.76 15.53 12.76
N ALA A 236 8.50 14.72 11.74
CA ALA A 236 7.45 14.93 10.75
C ALA A 236 6.67 13.64 10.45
N PRO A 237 5.40 13.72 10.03
CA PRO A 237 4.61 12.54 9.67
C PRO A 237 5.28 11.70 8.58
N CYS A 238 5.30 10.36 8.77
CA CYS A 238 5.76 9.41 7.78
C CYS A 238 4.56 8.73 7.10
N ILE A 239 4.47 8.83 5.79
CA ILE A 239 3.43 8.25 4.94
C ILE A 239 3.97 6.93 4.39
N PHE A 240 3.29 5.83 4.70
CA PHE A 240 3.58 4.54 4.10
C PHE A 240 2.70 4.32 2.87
N LEU A 241 3.32 3.96 1.75
CA LEU A 241 2.62 3.53 0.54
C LEU A 241 3.00 2.08 0.23
N GLN A 242 2.00 1.23 0.22
CA GLN A 242 2.17 -0.19 -0.11
C GLN A 242 2.57 -0.34 -1.58
N GLY A 243 3.73 -0.98 -1.82
CA GLY A 243 4.16 -1.36 -3.16
C GLY A 243 3.46 -2.62 -3.67
N ALA A 244 3.84 -3.08 -4.87
CA ALA A 244 3.32 -4.31 -5.45
C ALA A 244 3.87 -5.53 -4.71
N SER A 245 3.09 -6.07 -3.78
CA SER A 245 3.48 -7.11 -2.83
C SER A 245 2.59 -8.35 -2.88
N GLY A 246 1.86 -8.56 -3.98
CA GLY A 246 0.94 -9.70 -4.11
C GLY A 246 1.60 -11.06 -3.91
N ASP A 247 2.89 -11.18 -4.18
CA ASP A 247 3.72 -12.37 -3.99
C ASP A 247 4.79 -12.21 -2.89
N LEU A 248 4.77 -11.10 -2.13
CA LEU A 248 5.74 -10.79 -1.09
C LEU A 248 5.10 -10.72 0.30
N GLY A 249 5.80 -11.23 1.30
CA GLY A 249 5.46 -11.09 2.71
C GLY A 249 6.73 -10.95 3.56
N PRO A 250 6.62 -10.68 4.87
CA PRO A 250 7.79 -10.64 5.73
C PRO A 250 8.44 -12.03 5.81
N ARG A 251 9.79 -12.07 5.82
CA ARG A 251 10.54 -13.31 5.96
C ARG A 251 10.12 -14.10 7.21
N GLU A 252 9.96 -13.40 8.33
CA GLU A 252 9.36 -13.93 9.54
C GLU A 252 7.98 -13.32 9.70
N GLY A 253 6.97 -14.12 9.38
CA GLY A 253 5.57 -13.73 9.36
C GLY A 253 4.65 -14.84 9.81
N PHE A 254 3.35 -14.57 9.78
CA PHE A 254 2.27 -15.47 10.21
C PHE A 254 2.39 -15.90 11.68
N VAL A 255 2.82 -14.99 12.55
CA VAL A 255 2.96 -15.20 14.00
C VAL A 255 1.96 -14.36 14.79
N GLY A 256 1.85 -14.63 16.10
CA GLY A 256 1.04 -13.81 17.03
C GLY A 256 1.86 -12.82 17.86
N ASP A 257 3.18 -12.81 17.71
CA ASP A 257 4.09 -12.03 18.56
C ASP A 257 4.32 -10.61 18.03
N HIS A 258 3.85 -9.62 18.80
CA HIS A 258 4.03 -8.21 18.51
C HIS A 258 5.51 -7.78 18.45
N ALA A 259 6.39 -8.40 19.23
CA ALA A 259 7.81 -8.06 19.22
C ALA A 259 8.47 -8.35 17.87
N ILE A 260 7.98 -9.35 17.14
CA ILE A 260 8.45 -9.69 15.78
C ILE A 260 7.97 -8.62 14.80
N ALA A 261 6.71 -8.19 14.88
CA ALA A 261 6.19 -7.11 14.04
C ALA A 261 6.97 -5.81 14.28
N ASP A 262 7.25 -5.50 15.53
CA ASP A 262 8.06 -4.33 15.90
C ASP A 262 9.50 -4.41 15.41
N ARG A 263 10.13 -5.59 15.49
CA ARG A 263 11.48 -5.81 14.96
C ARG A 263 11.50 -5.62 13.44
N ASN A 264 10.57 -6.22 12.73
CA ASN A 264 10.41 -6.06 11.27
C ASN A 264 10.20 -4.58 10.90
N GLY A 265 9.39 -3.87 11.68
CA GLY A 265 9.16 -2.44 11.48
C GLY A 265 10.42 -1.59 11.73
N ARG A 266 11.14 -1.86 12.81
CA ARG A 266 12.42 -1.15 13.08
C ARG A 266 13.45 -1.43 11.98
N GLN A 267 13.54 -2.66 11.45
CA GLN A 267 14.43 -2.98 10.34
C GLN A 267 14.13 -2.10 9.12
N LEU A 268 12.86 -2.02 8.70
CA LEU A 268 12.45 -1.17 7.57
C LEU A 268 12.64 0.33 7.90
N GLY A 269 12.35 0.75 9.13
CA GLY A 269 12.52 2.13 9.58
C GLY A 269 13.97 2.60 9.52
N HIS A 270 14.92 1.79 9.99
CA HIS A 270 16.35 2.12 9.90
C HIS A 270 16.86 2.11 8.46
N ALA A 271 16.38 1.20 7.61
CA ALA A 271 16.70 1.22 6.18
C ALA A 271 16.17 2.49 5.51
N ALA A 272 14.95 2.92 5.86
CA ALA A 272 14.34 4.15 5.37
C ALA A 272 15.13 5.39 5.85
N LEU A 273 15.54 5.45 7.11
CA LEU A 273 16.36 6.54 7.63
C LEU A 273 17.70 6.62 6.91
N SER A 274 18.38 5.50 6.71
CA SER A 274 19.65 5.47 5.96
C SER A 274 19.48 6.05 4.55
N ALA A 275 18.38 5.72 3.87
CA ALA A 275 18.07 6.27 2.55
C ALA A 275 17.70 7.76 2.60
N LEU A 276 16.98 8.22 3.65
CA LEU A 276 16.60 9.62 3.85
C LEU A 276 17.81 10.51 4.17
N GLU A 277 18.77 10.01 4.95
CA GLU A 277 20.02 10.72 5.27
C GLU A 277 20.93 10.89 4.02
N ALA A 278 20.84 9.96 3.07
CA ALA A 278 21.57 10.07 1.80
C ALA A 278 20.97 11.12 0.84
N ILE A 279 19.75 11.63 1.11
CA ILE A 279 19.09 12.66 0.28
C ILE A 279 19.78 14.02 0.51
N PRO A 280 20.26 14.69 -0.56
CA PRO A 280 20.89 16.01 -0.47
C PRO A 280 19.90 17.11 -0.07
N PRO A 281 20.40 18.32 0.26
CA PRO A 281 19.54 19.48 0.48
C PRO A 281 18.63 19.78 -0.72
N ALA A 282 17.38 20.12 -0.46
CA ALA A 282 16.40 20.45 -1.49
C ALA A 282 16.84 21.67 -2.32
N GLY A 283 16.51 21.68 -3.61
CA GLY A 283 16.85 22.78 -4.53
C GLY A 283 18.34 22.87 -4.86
N THR A 284 19.11 21.80 -4.65
CA THR A 284 20.56 21.76 -4.95
C THR A 284 20.95 20.61 -5.84
N ARG A 285 22.13 20.72 -6.46
CA ARG A 285 22.87 19.65 -7.11
C ARG A 285 24.27 19.53 -6.52
N PHE A 286 24.87 18.36 -6.57
CA PHE A 286 26.23 18.12 -6.07
C PHE A 286 27.23 18.36 -7.20
N THR A 287 28.06 19.42 -7.07
CA THR A 287 28.90 19.95 -8.15
C THR A 287 30.34 19.89 -7.78
N TYR A 288 31.21 19.55 -8.73
CA TYR A 288 32.64 19.63 -8.57
C TYR A 288 33.09 21.07 -8.29
N ALA A 289 33.85 21.25 -7.20
CA ALA A 289 34.26 22.57 -6.70
C ALA A 289 35.73 22.89 -6.98
N GLY A 290 36.47 21.96 -7.59
CA GLY A 290 37.88 22.13 -7.96
C GLY A 290 38.86 21.30 -7.12
N PRO A 291 40.14 21.33 -7.48
CA PRO A 291 41.16 20.59 -6.76
C PRO A 291 41.70 21.37 -5.56
N VAL A 292 42.12 20.61 -4.54
CA VAL A 292 42.88 21.10 -3.39
C VAL A 292 44.13 20.22 -3.22
N VAL A 293 45.28 20.81 -2.97
CA VAL A 293 46.50 20.06 -2.68
C VAL A 293 46.63 19.81 -1.17
N SER A 294 46.59 18.51 -0.79
CA SER A 294 46.72 18.07 0.60
C SER A 294 47.56 16.78 0.65
N GLY A 295 48.88 16.88 0.39
CA GLY A 295 49.74 15.73 0.20
C GLY A 295 49.55 14.99 -1.15
N THR A 296 48.35 15.05 -1.70
CA THR A 296 47.95 14.67 -3.06
C THR A 296 46.93 15.66 -3.58
N THR A 297 46.57 15.58 -4.86
CA THR A 297 45.51 16.42 -5.43
C THR A 297 44.15 15.78 -5.16
N ILE A 298 43.34 16.44 -4.34
CA ILE A 298 41.99 16.00 -3.94
C ILE A 298 40.95 16.81 -4.70
N GLY A 299 40.01 16.15 -5.37
CA GLY A 299 38.84 16.80 -5.98
C GLY A 299 37.78 17.09 -4.91
N THR A 300 37.38 18.32 -4.78
CA THR A 300 36.30 18.72 -3.83
C THR A 300 34.95 18.87 -4.51
N TRP A 301 33.90 18.60 -3.79
CA TRP A 301 32.53 18.70 -4.24
C TRP A 301 31.69 19.45 -3.22
N LYS A 302 30.65 20.15 -3.68
CA LYS A 302 29.71 20.89 -2.81
C LYS A 302 28.32 20.94 -3.40
N HIS A 303 27.33 21.07 -2.54
CA HIS A 303 25.97 21.38 -2.96
C HIS A 303 25.88 22.83 -3.42
N GLN A 304 25.33 23.03 -4.61
CA GLN A 304 25.06 24.35 -5.18
C GLN A 304 23.58 24.48 -5.50
N PRO A 305 23.00 25.68 -5.35
CA PRO A 305 21.63 25.92 -5.78
C PRO A 305 21.43 25.55 -7.25
N LEU A 306 20.26 25.03 -7.56
CA LEU A 306 19.84 24.78 -8.94
C LEU A 306 19.63 26.10 -9.69
N ASP A 307 19.90 26.10 -10.98
CA ASP A 307 19.55 27.20 -11.87
C ASP A 307 18.03 27.24 -12.11
N GLU A 308 17.55 28.40 -12.62
CA GLU A 308 16.13 28.59 -12.87
C GLU A 308 15.53 27.58 -13.87
N ALA A 309 16.29 27.13 -14.85
CA ALA A 309 15.82 26.15 -15.84
C ALA A 309 15.55 24.80 -15.18
N SER A 310 16.47 24.36 -14.29
CA SER A 310 16.29 23.15 -13.48
C SER A 310 15.15 23.28 -12.49
N LEU A 311 15.01 24.43 -11.84
CA LEU A 311 13.87 24.70 -10.94
C LEU A 311 12.53 24.62 -11.66
N ARG A 312 12.42 25.18 -12.88
CA ARG A 312 11.20 25.08 -13.71
C ARG A 312 10.91 23.64 -14.16
N ARG A 313 11.95 22.86 -14.49
CA ARG A 313 11.76 21.43 -14.83
C ARG A 313 11.16 20.66 -13.65
N HIS A 314 11.58 20.95 -12.41
CA HIS A 314 11.05 20.31 -11.21
C HIS A 314 9.63 20.75 -10.86
N GLU A 315 9.07 21.76 -11.50
CA GLU A 315 7.67 22.19 -11.38
C GLU A 315 6.73 21.45 -12.35
N ALA A 316 7.26 20.57 -13.21
CA ALA A 316 6.45 19.77 -14.11
C ALA A 316 5.35 19.03 -13.32
N TRP A 317 4.10 19.18 -13.80
CA TRP A 317 2.93 18.62 -13.13
C TRP A 317 1.95 18.09 -14.16
N SER A 318 1.75 16.79 -14.14
CA SER A 318 0.76 16.13 -15.00
C SER A 318 0.08 15.01 -14.23
N VAL A 319 -1.23 14.98 -14.28
CA VAL A 319 -2.08 13.95 -13.67
C VAL A 319 -2.96 13.36 -14.76
N LYS A 320 -2.88 12.05 -14.93
CA LYS A 320 -3.70 11.30 -15.89
C LYS A 320 -4.37 10.12 -15.20
N GLN A 321 -5.64 9.94 -15.50
CA GLN A 321 -6.41 8.78 -15.09
C GLN A 321 -7.02 8.13 -16.33
N TRP A 322 -6.94 6.79 -16.41
CA TRP A 322 -7.62 6.02 -17.46
C TRP A 322 -7.99 4.63 -16.95
N HIS A 323 -8.73 3.90 -17.75
CA HIS A 323 -9.07 2.51 -17.48
C HIS A 323 -8.38 1.61 -18.50
N VAL A 324 -7.86 0.47 -17.99
CA VAL A 324 -7.34 -0.63 -18.79
C VAL A 324 -8.36 -1.77 -18.68
N GLU A 325 -8.83 -2.24 -19.81
CA GLU A 325 -9.76 -3.36 -19.86
C GLU A 325 -9.03 -4.67 -19.61
N LEU A 326 -9.35 -5.35 -18.50
CA LEU A 326 -8.79 -6.66 -18.15
C LEU A 326 -9.87 -7.73 -18.32
N ALA A 327 -9.55 -8.79 -19.04
CA ALA A 327 -10.47 -9.91 -19.21
C ALA A 327 -10.71 -10.61 -17.85
N TYR A 328 -11.95 -11.00 -17.56
CA TYR A 328 -12.22 -11.93 -16.48
C TYR A 328 -11.73 -13.32 -16.82
N ARG A 329 -11.39 -14.10 -15.80
CA ARG A 329 -11.13 -15.54 -15.96
C ARG A 329 -12.38 -16.25 -16.47
N HIS A 330 -12.18 -17.21 -17.36
CA HIS A 330 -13.28 -18.04 -17.88
C HIS A 330 -13.77 -19.10 -16.88
N ASP A 331 -12.90 -19.45 -15.90
CA ASP A 331 -13.13 -20.45 -14.86
C ASP A 331 -13.52 -19.84 -13.51
N LEU A 332 -13.97 -18.58 -13.48
CA LEU A 332 -14.52 -17.98 -12.26
C LEU A 332 -15.74 -18.78 -11.80
N PRO A 333 -15.76 -19.21 -10.52
CA PRO A 333 -16.95 -19.86 -9.97
C PRO A 333 -18.13 -18.87 -9.98
N SER A 334 -19.31 -19.37 -10.25
CA SER A 334 -20.52 -18.55 -10.14
C SER A 334 -20.82 -18.17 -8.69
N LEU A 335 -21.55 -17.09 -8.54
CA LEU A 335 -22.01 -16.66 -7.21
C LEU A 335 -22.89 -17.72 -6.53
N ASP A 336 -23.73 -18.41 -7.29
CA ASP A 336 -24.66 -19.42 -6.76
C ASP A 336 -23.93 -20.70 -6.34
N GLU A 337 -22.96 -21.18 -7.12
CA GLU A 337 -22.09 -22.30 -6.70
C GLU A 337 -21.32 -21.95 -5.42
N THR A 338 -20.82 -20.71 -5.32
CA THR A 338 -20.09 -20.27 -4.13
C THR A 338 -21.00 -20.16 -2.90
N LYS A 339 -22.26 -19.69 -3.05
CA LYS A 339 -23.26 -19.70 -1.98
C LYS A 339 -23.63 -21.11 -1.54
N ALA A 340 -23.80 -22.03 -2.48
CA ALA A 340 -24.08 -23.43 -2.17
C ALA A 340 -22.91 -24.07 -1.38
N ALA A 341 -21.66 -23.81 -1.78
CA ALA A 341 -20.49 -24.25 -1.04
C ALA A 341 -20.42 -23.63 0.37
N HIS A 342 -20.78 -22.36 0.53
CA HIS A 342 -20.84 -21.71 1.83
C HIS A 342 -21.83 -22.42 2.78
N VAL A 343 -23.05 -22.70 2.31
CA VAL A 343 -24.07 -23.42 3.08
C VAL A 343 -23.59 -24.84 3.45
N HIS A 344 -22.95 -25.52 2.50
CA HIS A 344 -22.38 -26.85 2.75
C HIS A 344 -21.38 -26.83 3.91
N TRP A 345 -20.40 -25.91 3.86
CA TRP A 345 -19.38 -25.84 4.90
C TRP A 345 -19.91 -25.39 6.26
N GLN A 346 -20.95 -24.54 6.29
CA GLN A 346 -21.65 -24.20 7.53
C GLN A 346 -22.30 -25.44 8.16
N ALA A 347 -22.92 -26.30 7.36
CA ALA A 347 -23.53 -27.53 7.85
C ALA A 347 -22.47 -28.53 8.36
N GLU A 348 -21.32 -28.64 7.70
CA GLU A 348 -20.22 -29.50 8.14
C GLU A 348 -19.56 -28.95 9.44
N GLU A 349 -19.45 -27.62 9.58
CA GLU A 349 -18.98 -26.99 10.84
C GLU A 349 -19.88 -27.37 12.00
N GLU A 350 -21.21 -27.24 11.82
CA GLU A 350 -22.20 -27.55 12.87
C GLU A 350 -22.20 -29.05 13.23
N LYS A 351 -22.10 -29.95 12.25
CA LYS A 351 -21.93 -31.39 12.50
C LYS A 351 -20.68 -31.70 13.33
N ALA A 352 -19.55 -31.06 12.98
CA ALA A 352 -18.30 -31.27 13.69
C ALA A 352 -18.38 -30.74 15.13
N ARG A 353 -19.02 -29.57 15.34
CA ARG A 353 -19.27 -29.01 16.68
C ARG A 353 -20.15 -29.94 17.53
N THR A 354 -21.22 -30.43 16.96
CA THR A 354 -22.15 -31.35 17.65
C THR A 354 -21.46 -32.67 18.02
N ALA A 355 -20.55 -33.16 17.17
CA ALA A 355 -19.75 -34.35 17.41
C ALA A 355 -18.58 -34.13 18.38
N GLY A 356 -18.31 -32.88 18.81
CA GLY A 356 -17.16 -32.55 19.67
C GLY A 356 -15.82 -32.59 18.95
N ASP A 357 -15.80 -32.65 17.62
CA ASP A 357 -14.58 -32.63 16.81
C ASP A 357 -14.11 -31.18 16.60
N ILE A 358 -13.34 -30.68 17.56
CA ILE A 358 -12.87 -29.28 17.58
C ILE A 358 -12.00 -28.96 16.38
N GLN A 359 -11.13 -29.87 15.94
CA GLN A 359 -10.22 -29.63 14.83
C GLN A 359 -11.01 -29.52 13.52
N LYS A 360 -11.88 -30.49 13.24
CA LYS A 360 -12.71 -30.47 12.05
C LYS A 360 -13.63 -29.23 12.02
N ALA A 361 -14.20 -28.82 13.17
CA ALA A 361 -15.01 -27.61 13.25
C ALA A 361 -14.20 -26.35 12.89
N ARG A 362 -12.94 -26.24 13.32
CA ARG A 362 -12.05 -25.14 12.95
C ARG A 362 -11.73 -25.13 11.46
N ASP A 363 -11.44 -26.30 10.88
CA ASP A 363 -11.12 -26.42 9.46
C ASP A 363 -12.34 -26.04 8.60
N CYS A 364 -13.53 -26.54 8.97
CA CYS A 364 -14.78 -26.16 8.31
C CYS A 364 -15.06 -24.66 8.45
N ARG A 365 -14.82 -24.06 9.62
CA ARG A 365 -14.97 -22.62 9.83
C ARG A 365 -14.04 -21.82 8.92
N ALA A 366 -12.80 -22.24 8.72
CA ALA A 366 -11.87 -21.60 7.79
C ALA A 366 -12.41 -21.61 6.34
N LEU A 367 -13.05 -22.73 5.93
CA LEU A 367 -13.68 -22.85 4.62
C LEU A 367 -14.96 -21.99 4.49
N VAL A 368 -15.75 -21.88 5.56
CA VAL A 368 -16.89 -20.93 5.61
C VAL A 368 -16.40 -19.50 5.37
N GLU A 369 -15.35 -19.07 6.07
CA GLU A 369 -14.74 -17.74 5.87
C GLU A 369 -14.19 -17.55 4.45
N GLN A 370 -13.59 -18.59 3.87
CA GLN A 370 -13.09 -18.54 2.49
C GLN A 370 -14.25 -18.31 1.50
N MET A 371 -15.34 -19.07 1.63
CA MET A 371 -16.51 -18.91 0.76
C MET A 371 -17.18 -17.56 0.95
N GLN A 372 -17.28 -17.07 2.18
CA GLN A 372 -17.86 -15.76 2.47
C GLN A 372 -17.07 -14.62 1.81
N ARG A 373 -15.73 -14.69 1.84
CA ARG A 373 -14.87 -13.74 1.14
C ARG A 373 -14.99 -13.84 -0.38
N ARG A 374 -15.15 -15.07 -0.91
CA ARG A 374 -15.38 -15.29 -2.34
C ARG A 374 -16.73 -14.72 -2.78
N ILE A 375 -17.80 -14.92 -2.00
CA ILE A 375 -19.11 -14.30 -2.25
C ILE A 375 -18.96 -12.78 -2.29
N HIS A 376 -18.28 -12.20 -1.32
CA HIS A 376 -18.07 -10.75 -1.25
C HIS A 376 -17.30 -10.22 -2.48
N ARG A 377 -16.22 -10.89 -2.89
CA ARG A 377 -15.48 -10.52 -4.12
C ARG A 377 -16.36 -10.61 -5.35
N LEU A 378 -17.00 -11.75 -5.58
CA LEU A 378 -17.79 -11.97 -6.79
C LEU A 378 -18.99 -11.02 -6.88
N SER A 379 -19.67 -10.73 -5.76
CA SER A 379 -20.82 -9.83 -5.74
C SER A 379 -20.46 -8.35 -5.94
N SER A 380 -19.22 -7.97 -5.69
CA SER A 380 -18.72 -6.59 -5.87
C SER A 380 -17.97 -6.36 -7.18
N LEU A 381 -17.78 -7.40 -8.02
CA LEU A 381 -17.22 -7.21 -9.35
C LEU A 381 -18.19 -6.43 -10.25
N PRO A 382 -17.69 -5.48 -11.08
CA PRO A 382 -18.50 -4.81 -12.07
C PRO A 382 -19.21 -5.80 -13.01
N ALA A 383 -20.49 -5.60 -13.26
CA ALA A 383 -21.30 -6.42 -14.17
C ALA A 383 -21.01 -6.07 -15.65
N CYS A 384 -19.77 -6.15 -16.05
CA CYS A 384 -19.26 -5.86 -17.39
C CYS A 384 -18.57 -7.10 -17.96
N LYS A 385 -18.31 -7.11 -19.28
CA LYS A 385 -17.59 -8.21 -19.94
C LYS A 385 -16.09 -8.26 -19.57
N VAL A 386 -15.54 -7.13 -19.17
CA VAL A 386 -14.14 -6.94 -18.76
C VAL A 386 -14.12 -6.12 -17.47
N PHE A 387 -13.07 -6.29 -16.67
CA PHE A 387 -12.84 -5.46 -15.49
C PHE A 387 -12.23 -4.12 -15.91
N PRO A 388 -12.88 -2.95 -15.65
CA PRO A 388 -12.34 -1.63 -15.99
C PRO A 388 -11.30 -1.21 -14.93
N TYR A 389 -10.06 -1.65 -15.11
CA TYR A 389 -8.99 -1.42 -14.14
C TYR A 389 -8.53 0.03 -14.21
N ARG A 390 -8.70 0.78 -13.12
CA ARG A 390 -8.34 2.20 -13.03
C ARG A 390 -6.84 2.38 -12.76
N VAL A 391 -6.20 3.22 -13.56
CA VAL A 391 -4.81 3.64 -13.35
C VAL A 391 -4.78 5.14 -13.11
N ASN A 392 -4.08 5.58 -12.07
CA ASN A 392 -3.72 6.97 -11.84
C ASN A 392 -2.21 7.10 -11.99
N LEU A 393 -1.78 7.98 -12.87
CA LEU A 393 -0.38 8.25 -13.11
C LEU A 393 -0.12 9.75 -13.00
N TRP A 394 0.78 10.11 -12.09
CA TRP A 394 1.21 11.47 -11.89
C TRP A 394 2.66 11.62 -12.31
N GLN A 395 2.97 12.65 -13.05
CA GLN A 395 4.33 13.15 -13.19
C GLN A 395 4.48 14.36 -12.29
N LEU A 396 5.37 14.27 -11.33
CA LEU A 396 5.67 15.30 -10.37
C LEU A 396 7.17 15.60 -10.46
N GLY A 397 7.54 16.70 -11.13
CA GLY A 397 8.94 17.01 -11.43
C GLY A 397 9.63 15.87 -12.16
N ASP A 398 10.70 15.33 -11.56
CA ASP A 398 11.48 14.22 -12.11
C ASP A 398 10.88 12.83 -11.79
N ALA A 399 9.84 12.73 -10.96
CA ALA A 399 9.29 11.45 -10.50
C ALA A 399 7.95 11.10 -11.16
N VAL A 400 7.68 9.81 -11.25
CA VAL A 400 6.39 9.24 -11.66
C VAL A 400 5.77 8.50 -10.48
N TRP A 401 4.50 8.77 -10.22
CA TRP A 401 3.71 8.07 -9.21
C TRP A 401 2.63 7.25 -9.92
N VAL A 402 2.58 5.97 -9.62
CA VAL A 402 1.59 5.02 -10.18
C VAL A 402 0.73 4.54 -9.02
N LEU A 403 -0.52 5.00 -8.97
CA LEU A 403 -1.47 4.68 -7.93
C LEU A 403 -2.58 3.80 -8.52
N VAL A 404 -2.67 2.57 -8.04
CA VAL A 404 -3.53 1.54 -8.62
C VAL A 404 -4.26 0.72 -7.55
N PRO A 405 -5.45 0.20 -7.85
CA PRO A 405 -6.17 -0.69 -6.94
C PRO A 405 -5.60 -2.11 -6.96
N GLY A 406 -6.05 -2.95 -6.02
CA GLY A 406 -5.73 -4.36 -5.96
C GLY A 406 -4.32 -4.69 -5.48
N GLU A 407 -3.99 -5.98 -5.54
CA GLU A 407 -2.78 -6.59 -4.98
C GLU A 407 -1.92 -7.19 -6.10
N LEU A 408 -1.08 -6.35 -6.71
CA LEU A 408 -0.25 -6.74 -7.85
C LEU A 408 1.02 -7.47 -7.39
N TYR A 409 1.53 -8.38 -8.21
CA TYR A 409 2.82 -9.02 -8.00
C TYR A 409 3.99 -8.06 -8.21
N GLN A 410 5.11 -8.30 -7.50
CA GLN A 410 6.32 -7.46 -7.53
C GLN A 410 6.86 -7.18 -8.94
N VAL A 411 6.67 -8.11 -9.87
CA VAL A 411 7.13 -7.97 -11.26
C VAL A 411 6.56 -6.69 -11.92
N PHE A 412 5.40 -6.22 -11.47
CA PHE A 412 4.83 -4.94 -11.89
C PHE A 412 5.80 -3.78 -11.69
N GLN A 413 6.21 -3.56 -10.44
CA GLN A 413 7.09 -2.42 -10.11
C GLN A 413 8.54 -2.66 -10.54
N VAL A 414 9.03 -3.90 -10.48
CA VAL A 414 10.37 -4.26 -10.93
C VAL A 414 10.53 -3.97 -12.42
N THR A 415 9.56 -4.37 -13.24
CA THR A 415 9.60 -4.12 -14.68
C THR A 415 9.53 -2.64 -15.02
N LEU A 416 8.61 -1.89 -14.39
CA LEU A 416 8.52 -0.44 -14.63
C LEU A 416 9.81 0.28 -14.24
N ARG A 417 10.37 0.00 -13.05
CA ARG A 417 11.62 0.59 -12.58
C ARG A 417 12.83 0.22 -13.45
N SER A 418 12.87 -0.99 -13.99
CA SER A 418 13.96 -1.43 -14.89
C SER A 418 13.89 -0.78 -16.27
N ARG A 419 12.68 -0.48 -16.76
CA ARG A 419 12.48 0.23 -18.05
C ARG A 419 12.81 1.72 -17.97
N PHE A 420 12.67 2.32 -16.77
CA PHE A 420 12.90 3.75 -16.53
C PHE A 420 13.86 3.95 -15.34
N PRO A 421 15.14 3.53 -15.47
CA PRO A 421 16.08 3.48 -14.35
C PRO A 421 16.40 4.85 -13.75
N ASP A 422 16.34 5.90 -14.57
CA ASP A 422 16.68 7.27 -14.17
C ASP A 422 15.49 8.02 -13.57
N THR A 423 14.27 7.45 -13.65
CA THR A 423 13.04 8.05 -13.12
C THR A 423 12.65 7.37 -11.81
N PRO A 424 12.54 8.09 -10.70
CA PRO A 424 11.92 7.55 -9.51
C PRO A 424 10.46 7.16 -9.79
N ILE A 425 10.14 5.87 -9.62
CA ILE A 425 8.77 5.38 -9.74
C ILE A 425 8.26 4.99 -8.36
N VAL A 426 7.31 5.78 -7.85
CA VAL A 426 6.57 5.49 -6.63
C VAL A 426 5.33 4.67 -6.99
N VAL A 427 5.21 3.47 -6.46
CA VAL A 427 4.08 2.57 -6.74
C VAL A 427 3.22 2.44 -5.49
N GLY A 428 1.99 2.96 -5.54
CA GLY A 428 0.99 2.77 -4.50
C GLY A 428 -0.11 1.81 -4.98
N THR A 429 -0.05 0.55 -4.54
CA THR A 429 -1.13 -0.42 -4.73
C THR A 429 -2.23 -0.22 -3.68
N LEU A 430 -3.36 -0.93 -3.79
CA LEU A 430 -4.49 -0.80 -2.87
C LEU A 430 -4.94 0.66 -2.70
N THR A 431 -4.82 1.43 -3.80
CA THR A 431 -5.20 2.84 -3.83
C THR A 431 -6.53 3.03 -4.56
N GLY A 432 -7.50 3.58 -3.85
CA GLY A 432 -8.84 3.90 -4.36
C GLY A 432 -9.81 2.73 -4.39
N ASP A 433 -9.34 1.50 -4.41
CA ASP A 433 -10.14 0.27 -4.28
C ASP A 433 -9.22 -0.94 -3.96
N TRP A 434 -9.82 -2.02 -3.46
CA TRP A 434 -9.16 -3.32 -3.30
C TRP A 434 -9.43 -4.27 -4.48
N GLN A 435 -10.46 -4.00 -5.29
CA GLN A 435 -10.77 -4.77 -6.49
C GLN A 435 -9.75 -4.50 -7.62
N PRO A 436 -9.41 -5.53 -8.42
CA PRO A 436 -10.00 -6.86 -8.51
C PRO A 436 -9.42 -7.90 -7.54
N GLY A 437 -8.77 -7.50 -6.47
CA GLY A 437 -7.97 -8.35 -5.60
C GLY A 437 -6.61 -8.62 -6.19
N TYR A 438 -6.14 -9.87 -6.19
CA TYR A 438 -4.84 -10.20 -6.77
C TYR A 438 -4.80 -10.06 -8.28
N VAL A 439 -3.68 -9.54 -8.77
CA VAL A 439 -3.31 -9.53 -10.20
C VAL A 439 -1.94 -10.20 -10.33
N PRO A 440 -1.93 -11.56 -10.40
CA PRO A 440 -0.69 -12.33 -10.48
C PRO A 440 -0.03 -12.23 -11.86
N ALA A 441 1.26 -12.60 -11.95
CA ALA A 441 1.96 -12.76 -13.21
C ALA A 441 1.36 -13.93 -14.02
N ALA A 442 1.35 -13.82 -15.35
CA ALA A 442 0.80 -14.86 -16.23
C ALA A 442 1.41 -16.25 -15.98
N SER A 443 2.70 -16.28 -15.62
CA SER A 443 3.44 -17.52 -15.37
C SER A 443 3.02 -18.28 -14.12
N THR A 444 2.19 -17.70 -13.25
CA THR A 444 1.77 -18.33 -11.97
C THR A 444 0.37 -18.94 -12.01
N TYR A 445 -0.36 -18.70 -13.11
CA TYR A 445 -1.70 -19.29 -13.27
C TYR A 445 -1.66 -20.79 -13.54
N GLY A 446 -2.62 -21.50 -12.97
CA GLY A 446 -2.78 -22.96 -13.14
C GLY A 446 -1.95 -23.81 -12.20
N TYR A 447 -1.14 -23.23 -11.32
CA TYR A 447 -0.35 -23.96 -10.34
C TYR A 447 -1.03 -24.16 -8.98
N GLY A 448 -2.25 -23.63 -8.80
CA GLY A 448 -2.95 -23.69 -7.50
C GLY A 448 -2.31 -22.83 -6.40
N ILE A 449 -1.52 -21.84 -6.79
CA ILE A 449 -0.98 -20.82 -5.87
C ILE A 449 -2.13 -20.02 -5.28
N TYR A 450 -2.07 -19.65 -4.01
CA TYR A 450 -3.15 -18.95 -3.30
C TYR A 450 -3.71 -17.76 -4.09
N GLN A 451 -2.87 -16.90 -4.61
CA GLN A 451 -3.26 -15.69 -5.33
C GLN A 451 -3.95 -16.01 -6.67
N ASP A 452 -3.47 -17.05 -7.38
CA ASP A 452 -4.13 -17.54 -8.59
C ASP A 452 -5.55 -18.04 -8.28
N THR A 453 -5.72 -18.83 -7.20
CA THR A 453 -7.04 -19.40 -6.86
C THR A 453 -8.11 -18.34 -6.54
N ILE A 454 -7.70 -17.11 -6.25
CA ILE A 454 -8.61 -16.01 -5.88
C ILE A 454 -8.59 -14.82 -6.85
N ALA A 455 -7.71 -14.81 -7.85
CA ALA A 455 -7.66 -13.78 -8.88
C ALA A 455 -8.96 -13.79 -9.71
N ALA A 456 -9.53 -12.61 -9.95
CA ALA A 456 -10.73 -12.47 -10.78
C ALA A 456 -10.39 -12.25 -12.27
N VAL A 457 -9.23 -11.69 -12.56
CA VAL A 457 -8.78 -11.36 -13.92
C VAL A 457 -7.93 -12.48 -14.51
N ALA A 458 -7.94 -12.58 -15.84
CA ALA A 458 -7.27 -13.65 -16.59
C ALA A 458 -5.73 -13.49 -16.57
N ALA A 459 -5.03 -14.60 -16.82
CA ALA A 459 -3.58 -14.60 -17.04
C ALA A 459 -3.19 -13.60 -18.14
N GLY A 460 -2.10 -12.86 -17.93
CA GLY A 460 -1.65 -11.79 -18.84
C GLY A 460 -2.17 -10.40 -18.46
N SER A 461 -3.12 -10.28 -17.54
CA SER A 461 -3.67 -9.00 -17.10
C SER A 461 -2.61 -8.08 -16.50
N LEU A 462 -1.67 -8.62 -15.72
CA LEU A 462 -0.58 -7.85 -15.13
C LEU A 462 0.35 -7.27 -16.20
N GLU A 463 0.68 -8.08 -17.19
CA GLU A 463 1.54 -7.72 -18.31
C GLU A 463 0.87 -6.62 -19.17
N VAL A 464 -0.43 -6.73 -19.41
CA VAL A 464 -1.22 -5.68 -20.12
C VAL A 464 -1.17 -4.35 -19.35
N LEU A 465 -1.30 -4.39 -18.02
CA LEU A 465 -1.17 -3.19 -17.16
C LEU A 465 0.22 -2.57 -17.27
N ILE A 466 1.28 -3.37 -17.17
CA ILE A 466 2.66 -2.93 -17.28
C ILE A 466 2.88 -2.22 -18.62
N GLU A 467 2.45 -2.84 -19.73
CA GLU A 467 2.63 -2.26 -21.07
C GLU A 467 1.83 -0.97 -21.27
N SER A 468 0.60 -0.90 -20.74
CA SER A 468 -0.21 0.31 -20.81
C SER A 468 0.44 1.49 -20.09
N ILE A 469 0.94 1.23 -18.86
CA ILE A 469 1.58 2.25 -18.02
C ILE A 469 2.94 2.65 -18.60
N ALA A 470 3.75 1.68 -19.05
CA ALA A 470 5.07 1.95 -19.62
C ALA A 470 4.97 2.82 -20.90
N ARG A 471 3.97 2.56 -21.76
CA ARG A 471 3.72 3.42 -22.95
C ARG A 471 3.37 4.85 -22.54
N GLU A 472 2.56 5.02 -21.49
CA GLU A 472 2.20 6.35 -21.00
C GLU A 472 3.41 7.09 -20.42
N ILE A 473 4.28 6.40 -19.66
CA ILE A 473 5.52 6.99 -19.14
C ILE A 473 6.46 7.39 -20.30
N ALA A 474 6.63 6.53 -21.29
CA ALA A 474 7.52 6.78 -22.42
C ALA A 474 7.04 7.91 -23.37
N SER A 475 5.75 8.27 -23.33
CA SER A 475 5.19 9.35 -24.16
C SER A 475 5.39 10.75 -23.59
N ARG A 476 6.02 10.89 -22.44
CA ARG A 476 6.25 12.13 -21.69
C ARG A 476 7.70 12.59 -21.82
#